data_1c625d81ab2341e2c1903113ab97a70c
#
_entry.id   1c625d81ab2341e2c1903113ab97a70c
#
_cell.length_a   1.000
_cell.length_b   1.000
_cell.length_c   1.000
_cell.angle_alpha   90.00
_cell.angle_beta   90.00
_cell.angle_gamma   90.00
#
_symmetry.space_group_name_H-M   'P 1'
#
loop_
_entity.id
_entity.type
_entity.pdbx_description
1 polymer ?
#
loop_
_entity_poly.entity_id
_entity_poly.type
_entity_poly.pdbx_seq_one_letter_code
_entity_poly.pdbx_strand_id
1 'polypeptide(L)'
;HNGRRRQRQMCIRDSPLRQNNPAKMPLLIAILAFLFNIVNGYFNGTHLGSIQGYSIEFMSNWNFILGVCLFIVGAYINIKSDNILLSLRSKSGEYKIPEGFMFRYVSFPNYLGEILEWMAFAVMTWSLAGLSFMIWTMANLVPRAIKGHQWYHSKFESYPKDRKAIFPFII
;
A
#
# COMPACT_ATOMS: atom_id res chain seq x y z
N HIS A 1 -21.58 -7.06 11.68
CA HIS A 1 -20.90 -8.14 10.92
C HIS A 1 -19.94 -7.62 9.83
N ASN A 2 -20.18 -6.47 9.22
CA ASN A 2 -19.36 -5.94 8.11
C ASN A 2 -18.02 -5.31 8.54
N GLY A 3 -17.93 -4.73 9.74
CA GLY A 3 -16.69 -4.10 10.23
C GLY A 3 -15.54 -5.10 10.45
N ARG A 4 -15.85 -6.29 10.99
CA ARG A 4 -14.85 -7.36 11.21
C ARG A 4 -14.27 -7.91 9.90
N ARG A 5 -15.04 -7.94 8.81
CA ARG A 5 -14.55 -8.36 7.49
C ARG A 5 -13.54 -7.37 6.89
N ARG A 6 -13.76 -6.05 7.07
CA ARG A 6 -12.92 -5.01 6.43
C ARG A 6 -11.53 -4.89 7.03
N GLN A 7 -11.42 -4.91 8.35
CA GLN A 7 -10.10 -4.88 9.01
C GLN A 7 -9.37 -6.23 8.85
N ARG A 8 -10.11 -7.35 8.77
CA ARG A 8 -9.53 -8.64 8.35
C ARG A 8 -8.94 -8.56 6.94
N GLN A 9 -9.56 -7.88 5.98
CA GLN A 9 -9.02 -7.72 4.63
C GLN A 9 -7.76 -6.84 4.57
N MET A 10 -7.71 -5.78 5.38
CA MET A 10 -6.52 -4.93 5.53
C MET A 10 -5.33 -5.69 6.14
N CYS A 11 -5.63 -6.61 7.05
CA CYS A 11 -4.62 -7.43 7.74
C CYS A 11 -4.29 -8.75 7.05
N ILE A 12 -5.02 -9.15 6.02
CA ILE A 12 -4.87 -10.46 5.36
C ILE A 12 -3.69 -10.46 4.40
N ARG A 13 -3.38 -9.32 3.78
CA ARG A 13 -2.39 -9.24 2.70
C ARG A 13 -0.96 -9.48 3.18
N ASP A 14 -0.64 -9.08 4.41
CA ASP A 14 0.76 -8.88 4.81
C ASP A 14 1.23 -9.67 6.04
N SER A 15 0.53 -10.72 6.49
CA SER A 15 0.97 -11.43 7.68
C SER A 15 1.30 -12.91 7.46
N PRO A 16 2.59 -13.27 7.52
CA PRO A 16 3.02 -14.69 7.64
C PRO A 16 2.63 -15.32 9.00
N LEU A 17 2.18 -14.51 9.97
CA LEU A 17 1.89 -14.96 11.35
C LEU A 17 0.43 -15.36 11.61
N ARG A 18 -0.33 -15.67 10.55
CA ARG A 18 -1.73 -16.09 10.69
C ARG A 18 -1.87 -17.58 11.01
N GLN A 19 -1.42 -17.99 12.17
CA GLN A 19 -1.44 -19.40 12.54
C GLN A 19 -2.80 -19.96 13.03
N ASN A 20 -3.80 -19.13 13.41
CA ASN A 20 -4.96 -19.65 14.12
C ASN A 20 -6.35 -19.47 13.48
N ASN A 21 -6.48 -18.89 12.29
CA ASN A 21 -7.76 -18.94 11.55
C ASN A 21 -7.58 -18.52 10.08
N PRO A 22 -7.37 -19.41 9.13
CA PRO A 22 -7.25 -19.08 7.73
C PRO A 22 -8.61 -18.60 7.21
N ALA A 23 -8.83 -17.25 7.09
CA ALA A 23 -9.92 -16.79 6.26
C ALA A 23 -9.60 -17.28 4.85
N LYS A 24 -10.37 -18.23 4.37
CA LYS A 24 -10.27 -18.74 3.01
C LYS A 24 -10.47 -17.56 2.07
N MET A 25 -9.42 -17.20 1.32
CA MET A 25 -9.57 -16.26 0.22
C MET A 25 -10.39 -16.97 -0.85
N PRO A 26 -11.48 -16.37 -1.36
CA PRO A 26 -12.23 -16.97 -2.46
C PRO A 26 -11.27 -17.26 -3.62
N LEU A 27 -11.30 -18.48 -4.14
CA LEU A 27 -10.43 -18.94 -5.23
C LEU A 27 -10.48 -17.98 -6.43
N LEU A 28 -11.68 -17.47 -6.72
CA LEU A 28 -11.89 -16.48 -7.79
C LEU A 28 -11.00 -15.22 -7.60
N ILE A 29 -10.91 -14.70 -6.38
CA ILE A 29 -10.06 -13.51 -6.10
C ILE A 29 -8.58 -13.85 -6.30
N ALA A 30 -8.15 -15.04 -5.89
CA ALA A 30 -6.78 -15.50 -6.11
C ALA A 30 -6.45 -15.63 -7.60
N ILE A 31 -7.37 -16.21 -8.39
CA ILE A 31 -7.22 -16.34 -9.85
C ILE A 31 -7.17 -14.97 -10.51
N LEU A 32 -8.08 -14.06 -10.17
CA LEU A 32 -8.08 -12.71 -10.73
C LEU A 32 -6.81 -11.94 -10.39
N ALA A 33 -6.32 -12.04 -9.16
CA ALA A 33 -5.06 -11.43 -8.75
C ALA A 33 -3.86 -12.03 -9.53
N PHE A 34 -3.85 -13.34 -9.73
CA PHE A 34 -2.81 -14.03 -10.50
C PHE A 34 -2.81 -13.58 -11.96
N LEU A 35 -3.98 -13.58 -12.62
CA LEU A 35 -4.12 -13.12 -14.01
C LEU A 35 -3.72 -11.66 -14.17
N PHE A 36 -4.14 -10.79 -13.23
CA PHE A 36 -3.72 -9.40 -13.22
C PHE A 36 -2.19 -9.26 -13.14
N ASN A 37 -1.53 -10.04 -12.27
CA ASN A 37 -0.08 -9.99 -12.14
C ASN A 37 0.65 -10.51 -13.41
N ILE A 38 0.10 -11.52 -14.10
CA ILE A 38 0.65 -11.98 -15.40
C ILE A 38 0.59 -10.85 -16.42
N VAL A 39 -0.59 -10.22 -16.58
CA VAL A 39 -0.77 -9.13 -17.55
C VAL A 39 0.13 -7.95 -17.21
N ASN A 40 0.17 -7.55 -15.94
CA ASN A 40 1.02 -6.45 -15.49
C ASN A 40 2.51 -6.77 -15.68
N GLY A 41 2.95 -7.97 -15.32
CA GLY A 41 4.33 -8.43 -15.50
C GLY A 41 4.72 -8.47 -16.99
N TYR A 42 3.82 -8.93 -17.86
CA TYR A 42 4.05 -8.95 -19.30
C TYR A 42 4.23 -7.52 -19.86
N PHE A 43 3.33 -6.59 -19.57
CA PHE A 43 3.42 -5.22 -20.08
C PHE A 43 4.65 -4.48 -19.55
N ASN A 44 4.94 -4.58 -18.27
CA ASN A 44 6.14 -3.96 -17.72
C ASN A 44 7.41 -4.63 -18.23
N GLY A 45 7.45 -5.96 -18.28
CA GLY A 45 8.62 -6.70 -18.76
C GLY A 45 8.96 -6.43 -20.23
N THR A 46 7.94 -6.40 -21.10
CA THR A 46 8.16 -6.08 -22.52
C THR A 46 8.56 -4.61 -22.71
N HIS A 47 7.94 -3.68 -21.98
CA HIS A 47 8.31 -2.28 -22.06
C HIS A 47 9.75 -2.04 -21.60
N LEU A 48 10.12 -2.56 -20.45
CA LEU A 48 11.46 -2.37 -19.87
C LEU A 48 12.54 -3.13 -20.63
N GLY A 49 12.25 -4.35 -21.10
CA GLY A 49 13.25 -5.22 -21.72
C GLY A 49 13.40 -5.03 -23.22
N SER A 50 12.32 -4.76 -23.95
CA SER A 50 12.34 -4.78 -25.43
C SER A 50 12.17 -3.40 -26.06
N ILE A 51 11.45 -2.49 -25.41
CA ILE A 51 11.11 -1.19 -26.01
C ILE A 51 12.10 -0.12 -25.57
N GLN A 52 12.43 -0.04 -24.28
CA GLN A 52 13.19 1.08 -23.72
C GLN A 52 14.71 0.90 -23.81
N GLY A 53 15.24 -0.34 -23.77
CA GLY A 53 16.67 -0.63 -23.93
C GLY A 53 17.58 0.19 -22.99
N TYR A 54 17.34 0.12 -21.68
CA TYR A 54 18.10 0.90 -20.71
C TYR A 54 19.60 0.59 -20.76
N SER A 55 20.43 1.62 -20.96
CA SER A 55 21.89 1.52 -20.83
C SER A 55 22.32 1.70 -19.36
N ILE A 56 23.59 1.39 -19.07
CA ILE A 56 24.18 1.64 -17.73
C ILE A 56 24.11 3.13 -17.35
N GLU A 57 24.25 4.02 -18.34
CA GLU A 57 24.15 5.47 -18.17
C GLU A 57 22.79 5.91 -17.60
N PHE A 58 21.73 5.13 -17.85
CA PHE A 58 20.40 5.39 -17.31
C PHE A 58 20.39 5.46 -15.78
N MET A 59 21.25 4.70 -15.10
CA MET A 59 21.37 4.72 -13.63
C MET A 59 21.82 6.07 -13.07
N SER A 60 22.49 6.87 -13.92
CA SER A 60 22.96 8.22 -13.54
C SER A 60 21.94 9.33 -13.84
N ASN A 61 20.83 9.00 -14.49
CA ASN A 61 19.80 9.97 -14.81
C ASN A 61 19.08 10.45 -13.53
N TRP A 62 18.73 11.74 -13.50
CA TRP A 62 18.08 12.36 -12.35
C TRP A 62 16.76 11.69 -11.96
N ASN A 63 15.96 11.21 -12.95
CA ASN A 63 14.71 10.51 -12.71
C ASN A 63 14.93 9.16 -12.04
N PHE A 64 15.98 8.42 -12.41
CA PHE A 64 16.32 7.17 -11.75
C PHE A 64 16.73 7.41 -10.29
N ILE A 65 17.63 8.36 -10.07
CA ILE A 65 18.11 8.68 -8.71
C ILE A 65 16.95 9.18 -7.83
N LEU A 66 16.12 10.11 -8.34
CA LEU A 66 14.94 10.58 -7.63
C LEU A 66 13.97 9.44 -7.31
N GLY A 67 13.74 8.56 -8.27
CA GLY A 67 12.87 7.40 -8.07
C GLY A 67 13.40 6.44 -7.00
N VAL A 68 14.71 6.16 -7.00
CA VAL A 68 15.33 5.34 -5.94
C VAL A 68 15.15 5.98 -4.56
N CYS A 69 15.37 7.29 -4.44
CA CYS A 69 15.15 8.00 -3.18
C CYS A 69 13.69 7.93 -2.71
N LEU A 70 12.73 8.16 -3.62
CA LEU A 70 11.30 8.05 -3.32
C LEU A 70 10.91 6.61 -2.92
N PHE A 71 11.48 5.60 -3.59
CA PHE A 71 11.23 4.20 -3.27
C PHE A 71 11.69 3.85 -1.85
N ILE A 72 12.91 4.26 -1.49
CA ILE A 72 13.45 4.03 -0.14
C ILE A 72 12.55 4.69 0.93
N VAL A 73 12.11 5.92 0.69
CA VAL A 73 11.20 6.63 1.60
C VAL A 73 9.85 5.92 1.69
N GLY A 74 9.26 5.53 0.56
CA GLY A 74 7.99 4.79 0.50
C GLY A 74 8.08 3.47 1.25
N ALA A 75 9.10 2.66 0.96
CA ALA A 75 9.34 1.38 1.61
C ALA A 75 9.56 1.52 3.13
N TYR A 76 10.31 2.53 3.56
CA TYR A 76 10.50 2.82 4.98
C TYR A 76 9.17 3.15 5.68
N ILE A 77 8.33 4.01 5.06
CA ILE A 77 7.02 4.36 5.59
C ILE A 77 6.12 3.12 5.66
N ASN A 78 6.08 2.33 4.60
CA ASN A 78 5.27 1.13 4.49
C ASN A 78 5.66 0.10 5.57
N ILE A 79 6.90 -0.34 5.58
CA ILE A 79 7.41 -1.37 6.50
C ILE A 79 7.26 -0.94 7.96
N LYS A 80 7.62 0.31 8.29
CA LYS A 80 7.51 0.80 9.68
C LYS A 80 6.06 0.89 10.13
N SER A 81 5.16 1.32 9.27
CA SER A 81 3.73 1.38 9.57
C SER A 81 3.13 0.00 9.77
N ASP A 82 3.48 -0.97 8.93
CA ASP A 82 3.03 -2.35 9.06
C ASP A 82 3.56 -3.00 10.33
N ASN A 83 4.80 -2.74 10.71
CA ASN A 83 5.36 -3.24 11.99
C ASN A 83 4.58 -2.69 13.20
N ILE A 84 4.17 -1.41 13.17
CA ILE A 84 3.31 -0.84 14.22
C ILE A 84 1.96 -1.56 14.24
N LEU A 85 1.31 -1.75 13.09
CA LEU A 85 0.03 -2.48 13.01
C LEU A 85 0.14 -3.92 13.48
N LEU A 86 1.24 -4.60 13.18
CA LEU A 86 1.52 -5.96 13.65
C LEU A 86 1.70 -6.02 15.16
N SER A 87 2.39 -5.05 15.76
CA SER A 87 2.60 -4.99 17.21
C SER A 87 1.32 -4.75 18.01
N LEU A 88 0.33 -4.07 17.40
CA LEU A 88 -0.97 -3.79 18.01
C LEU A 88 -1.92 -4.99 18.01
N ARG A 89 -1.59 -6.05 17.26
CA ARG A 89 -2.41 -7.27 17.26
C ARG A 89 -2.28 -8.00 18.59
N SER A 90 -3.19 -7.71 19.50
CA SER A 90 -3.32 -8.45 20.74
C SER A 90 -3.83 -9.87 20.49
N LYS A 91 -3.39 -10.82 21.32
CA LYS A 91 -3.94 -12.18 21.38
C LYS A 91 -5.45 -12.19 21.68
N SER A 92 -5.98 -11.15 22.31
CA SER A 92 -7.40 -10.97 22.62
C SER A 92 -8.28 -10.64 21.40
N GLY A 93 -7.71 -10.31 20.26
CA GLY A 93 -8.47 -9.94 19.05
C GLY A 93 -9.17 -8.58 19.13
N GLU A 94 -8.87 -7.76 20.12
CA GLU A 94 -9.38 -6.41 20.24
C GLU A 94 -8.68 -5.44 19.29
N TYR A 95 -9.46 -4.51 18.74
CA TYR A 95 -8.93 -3.46 17.87
C TYR A 95 -8.42 -2.30 18.72
N LYS A 96 -7.23 -1.80 18.37
CA LYS A 96 -6.62 -0.61 19.00
C LYS A 96 -6.39 0.46 17.96
N ILE A 97 -6.40 1.71 18.41
CA ILE A 97 -6.02 2.84 17.56
C ILE A 97 -4.50 2.80 17.37
N PRO A 98 -3.98 2.74 16.12
CA PRO A 98 -2.55 2.83 15.90
C PRO A 98 -2.06 4.24 16.21
N GLU A 99 -0.90 4.33 16.89
CA GLU A 99 -0.29 5.58 17.32
C GLU A 99 1.19 5.64 16.94
N GLY A 100 1.74 6.84 16.99
CA GLY A 100 3.14 7.09 16.68
C GLY A 100 3.46 7.14 15.20
N PHE A 101 4.70 7.51 14.86
CA PHE A 101 5.21 7.65 13.50
C PHE A 101 4.22 8.45 12.61
N MET A 102 3.99 8.00 11.39
CA MET A 102 3.05 8.64 10.44
C MET A 102 1.56 8.49 10.82
N PHE A 103 1.22 7.56 11.75
CA PHE A 103 -0.16 7.47 12.29
C PHE A 103 -0.59 8.72 13.05
N ARG A 104 0.36 9.58 13.44
CA ARG A 104 0.04 10.90 13.99
C ARG A 104 -0.72 11.78 12.99
N TYR A 105 -0.44 11.65 11.71
CA TYR A 105 -0.97 12.52 10.64
C TYR A 105 -2.06 11.85 9.80
N VAL A 106 -1.91 10.55 9.54
CA VAL A 106 -2.81 9.80 8.66
C VAL A 106 -3.20 8.45 9.25
N SER A 107 -4.36 7.95 8.85
CA SER A 107 -4.90 6.67 9.31
C SER A 107 -4.27 5.45 8.63
N PHE A 108 -3.77 5.63 7.41
CA PHE A 108 -3.22 4.56 6.57
C PHE A 108 -1.86 4.94 5.96
N PRO A 109 -0.83 5.16 6.81
CA PRO A 109 0.49 5.52 6.32
C PRO A 109 1.16 4.39 5.51
N ASN A 110 0.83 3.13 5.77
CA ASN A 110 1.28 2.00 4.96
C ASN A 110 0.80 2.11 3.50
N TYR A 111 -0.45 2.51 3.26
CA TYR A 111 -0.95 2.75 1.90
C TYR A 111 -0.28 3.95 1.24
N LEU A 112 0.01 5.01 2.00
CA LEU A 112 0.82 6.13 1.51
C LEU A 112 2.20 5.65 1.05
N GLY A 113 2.87 4.81 1.87
CA GLY A 113 4.15 4.20 1.52
C GLY A 113 4.07 3.40 0.22
N GLU A 114 3.06 2.54 0.07
CA GLU A 114 2.85 1.74 -1.16
C GLU A 114 2.59 2.62 -2.39
N ILE A 115 1.84 3.70 -2.27
CA ILE A 115 1.64 4.66 -3.36
C ILE A 115 2.97 5.33 -3.74
N LEU A 116 3.78 5.71 -2.76
CA LEU A 116 5.10 6.30 -3.00
C LEU A 116 6.04 5.32 -3.70
N GLU A 117 6.02 4.03 -3.37
CA GLU A 117 6.82 3.00 -4.04
C GLU A 117 6.45 2.87 -5.52
N TRP A 118 5.15 2.85 -5.85
CA TRP A 118 4.70 2.77 -7.24
C TRP A 118 4.89 4.08 -8.01
N MET A 119 4.77 5.22 -7.34
CA MET A 119 5.14 6.51 -7.91
C MET A 119 6.65 6.57 -8.22
N ALA A 120 7.47 6.07 -7.31
CA ALA A 120 8.91 5.94 -7.51
C ALA A 120 9.24 5.07 -8.72
N PHE A 121 8.56 3.92 -8.87
CA PHE A 121 8.74 3.06 -10.04
C PHE A 121 8.35 3.76 -11.35
N ALA A 122 7.24 4.51 -11.36
CA ALA A 122 6.83 5.29 -12.53
C ALA A 122 7.85 6.39 -12.89
N VAL A 123 8.41 7.05 -11.88
CA VAL A 123 9.47 8.07 -12.06
C VAL A 123 10.78 7.43 -12.53
N MET A 124 11.20 6.32 -11.93
CA MET A 124 12.42 5.60 -12.34
C MET A 124 12.35 5.16 -13.81
N THR A 125 11.26 4.52 -14.18
CA THR A 125 11.12 3.93 -15.52
C THR A 125 10.70 4.95 -16.58
N TRP A 126 10.16 6.09 -16.16
CA TRP A 126 9.60 7.13 -17.04
C TRP A 126 8.69 6.54 -18.11
N SER A 127 7.84 5.60 -17.70
CA SER A 127 7.04 4.77 -18.60
C SER A 127 5.54 4.90 -18.35
N LEU A 128 4.73 4.81 -19.41
CA LEU A 128 3.28 4.74 -19.29
C LEU A 128 2.82 3.49 -18.54
N ALA A 129 3.55 2.39 -18.64
CA ALA A 129 3.25 1.16 -17.90
C ALA A 129 3.38 1.39 -16.38
N GLY A 130 4.49 2.01 -15.94
CA GLY A 130 4.68 2.38 -14.54
C GLY A 130 3.64 3.37 -14.04
N LEU A 131 3.34 4.41 -14.84
CA LEU A 131 2.30 5.40 -14.53
C LEU A 131 0.91 4.76 -14.40
N SER A 132 0.54 3.89 -15.32
CA SER A 132 -0.75 3.17 -15.30
C SER A 132 -0.90 2.34 -14.01
N PHE A 133 0.17 1.68 -13.59
CA PHE A 133 0.15 0.88 -12.38
C PHE A 133 0.07 1.74 -11.11
N MET A 134 0.77 2.87 -11.08
CA MET A 134 0.64 3.86 -10.01
C MET A 134 -0.81 4.35 -9.88
N ILE A 135 -1.44 4.75 -10.99
CA ILE A 135 -2.84 5.21 -11.00
C ILE A 135 -3.77 4.09 -10.51
N TRP A 136 -3.56 2.87 -10.96
CA TRP A 136 -4.33 1.70 -10.51
C TRP A 136 -4.19 1.48 -9.00
N THR A 137 -2.97 1.57 -8.47
CA THR A 137 -2.70 1.45 -7.04
C THR A 137 -3.43 2.53 -6.24
N MET A 138 -3.36 3.80 -6.68
CA MET A 138 -4.10 4.90 -6.04
C MET A 138 -5.61 4.67 -6.09
N ALA A 139 -6.16 4.27 -7.22
CA ALA A 139 -7.58 3.99 -7.39
C ALA A 139 -8.08 2.86 -6.47
N ASN A 140 -7.21 1.94 -6.09
CA ASN A 140 -7.51 0.87 -5.14
C ASN A 140 -7.33 1.29 -3.67
N LEU A 141 -6.24 1.97 -3.34
CA LEU A 141 -5.85 2.23 -1.96
C LEU A 141 -6.54 3.46 -1.37
N VAL A 142 -6.72 4.53 -2.14
CA VAL A 142 -7.34 5.78 -1.64
C VAL A 142 -8.79 5.54 -1.16
N PRO A 143 -9.69 4.90 -1.94
CA PRO A 143 -11.03 4.62 -1.45
C PRO A 143 -11.05 3.69 -0.22
N ARG A 144 -10.11 2.76 -0.13
CA ARG A 144 -9.97 1.88 1.03
C ARG A 144 -9.53 2.65 2.27
N ALA A 145 -8.58 3.57 2.12
CA ALA A 145 -8.13 4.44 3.21
C ALA A 145 -9.28 5.31 3.73
N ILE A 146 -10.04 5.95 2.83
CA ILE A 146 -11.19 6.79 3.20
C ILE A 146 -12.22 5.97 3.97
N LYS A 147 -12.62 4.81 3.45
CA LYS A 147 -13.59 3.93 4.13
C LYS A 147 -13.07 3.41 5.48
N GLY A 148 -11.79 3.08 5.55
CA GLY A 148 -11.17 2.66 6.80
C GLY A 148 -11.07 3.78 7.82
N HIS A 149 -10.77 4.99 7.40
CA HIS A 149 -10.76 6.19 8.23
C HIS A 149 -12.14 6.48 8.83
N GLN A 150 -13.19 6.46 7.99
CA GLN A 150 -14.59 6.59 8.46
C GLN A 150 -14.96 5.50 9.47
N TRP A 151 -14.48 4.26 9.25
CA TRP A 151 -14.70 3.17 10.19
C TRP A 151 -14.03 3.42 11.54
N TYR A 152 -12.78 3.94 11.55
CA TYR A 152 -12.11 4.30 12.81
C TYR A 152 -12.90 5.35 13.57
N HIS A 153 -13.39 6.40 12.91
CA HIS A 153 -14.25 7.43 13.53
C HIS A 153 -15.56 6.87 14.08
N SER A 154 -16.17 5.93 13.40
CA SER A 154 -17.43 5.31 13.88
C SER A 154 -17.22 4.29 15.00
N LYS A 155 -16.01 3.72 15.11
CA LYS A 155 -15.71 2.66 16.08
C LYS A 155 -15.16 3.19 17.39
N PHE A 156 -14.42 4.29 17.36
CA PHE A 156 -13.70 4.84 18.50
C PHE A 156 -14.08 6.30 18.72
N GLU A 157 -14.74 6.62 19.83
CA GLU A 157 -15.07 7.99 20.21
C GLU A 157 -13.82 8.85 20.43
N SER A 158 -12.73 8.24 20.90
CA SER A 158 -11.42 8.88 21.15
C SER A 158 -10.52 9.00 19.92
N TYR A 159 -11.03 8.69 18.70
CA TYR A 159 -10.21 8.76 17.50
C TYR A 159 -9.81 10.22 17.18
N PRO A 160 -8.52 10.51 16.88
CA PRO A 160 -8.06 11.87 16.62
C PRO A 160 -8.77 12.51 15.43
N LYS A 161 -9.45 13.63 15.63
CA LYS A 161 -10.25 14.33 14.60
C LYS A 161 -9.41 14.99 13.53
N ASP A 162 -8.18 15.39 13.86
CA ASP A 162 -7.26 16.08 12.93
C ASP A 162 -6.56 15.14 11.97
N ARG A 163 -6.61 13.83 12.26
CA ARG A 163 -5.96 12.80 11.43
C ARG A 163 -6.67 12.68 10.08
N LYS A 164 -5.90 12.63 9.01
CA LYS A 164 -6.40 12.44 7.64
C LYS A 164 -6.46 10.96 7.27
N ALA A 165 -7.12 10.63 6.13
CA ALA A 165 -7.22 9.24 5.72
C ALA A 165 -5.88 8.68 5.22
N ILE A 166 -5.23 9.36 4.28
CA ILE A 166 -4.03 8.85 3.61
C ILE A 166 -2.98 9.93 3.29
N PHE A 167 -3.38 11.09 2.77
CA PHE A 167 -2.45 12.17 2.46
C PHE A 167 -2.43 13.19 3.62
N PRO A 168 -1.27 13.46 4.24
CA PRO A 168 -1.17 14.43 5.31
C PRO A 168 -1.71 15.79 4.88
N PHE A 169 -2.51 16.41 5.74
CA PHE A 169 -3.12 17.74 5.55
C PHE A 169 -4.17 17.86 4.42
N ILE A 170 -4.35 16.85 3.58
CA ILE A 170 -5.26 16.90 2.42
C ILE A 170 -6.49 16.04 2.69
N ILE A 171 -6.32 14.72 2.73
CA ILE A 171 -7.42 13.75 2.80
C ILE A 171 -7.04 12.54 3.65
#